data_37fc4137d3a2440f2e99782824a2cc9a
#
_entry.id   37fc4137d3a2440f2e99782824a2cc9a
#
_cell.length_a   1.000
_cell.length_b   1.000
_cell.length_c   1.000
_cell.angle_alpha   90.00
_cell.angle_beta   90.00
_cell.angle_gamma   90.00
#
_symmetry.space_group_name_H-M   'P 1'
#
loop_
_entity.id
_entity.type
_entity.pdbx_description
1 polymer ?
#
loop_
_entity_poly.entity_id
_entity_poly.type
_entity_poly.pdbx_seq_one_letter_code
_entity_poly.pdbx_strand_id
1 'polypeptide(L)' 'MTPERFAECLVSLRWTTIELTSALQCQLSWVEAMESGHTAIPEDLAPWLDRLARCHETAAVPTSYRGLAR' A
#
# COMPACT_ATOMS: atom_id res chain seq x y z
N MET A 1 -4.71 -5.86 10.93
CA MET A 1 -3.55 -5.05 10.42
C MET A 1 -3.47 -3.74 11.19
N THR A 2 -2.28 -3.35 11.55
CA THR A 2 -2.05 -2.07 12.23
C THR A 2 -1.94 -0.93 11.22
N PRO A 3 -2.18 0.32 11.65
CA PRO A 3 -1.96 1.47 10.77
C PRO A 3 -0.51 1.55 10.26
N GLU A 4 0.45 1.13 11.08
CA GLU A 4 1.86 1.12 10.71
C GLU A 4 2.12 0.13 9.58
N ARG A 5 1.57 -1.08 9.65
CA ARG A 5 1.72 -2.08 8.58
C ARG A 5 0.98 -1.62 7.33
N PHE A 6 -0.16 -0.98 7.47
CA PHE A 6 -0.91 -0.40 6.36
C PHE A 6 -0.03 0.58 5.59
N ALA A 7 0.61 1.50 6.31
CA ALA A 7 1.50 2.48 5.69
C ALA A 7 2.72 1.80 5.04
N GLU A 8 3.30 0.78 5.69
CA GLU A 8 4.40 0.01 5.11
C GLU A 8 4.01 -0.65 3.79
N CYS A 9 2.81 -1.22 3.73
CA CYS A 9 2.32 -1.85 2.51
C CYS A 9 2.27 -0.86 1.36
N LEU A 10 1.76 0.35 1.60
CA LEU A 10 1.69 1.37 0.57
C LEU A 10 3.08 1.81 0.12
N VAL A 11 4.01 1.96 1.06
CA VAL A 11 5.39 2.31 0.74
C VAL A 11 6.04 1.20 -0.11
N SER A 12 5.86 -0.07 0.28
CA SER A 12 6.40 -1.21 -0.46
C SER A 12 5.86 -1.28 -1.88
N LEU A 13 4.58 -0.97 -2.06
CA LEU A 13 3.93 -0.95 -3.36
C LEU A 13 4.22 0.33 -4.14
N ARG A 14 4.76 1.34 -3.47
CA ARG A 14 4.96 2.68 -4.01
C ARG A 14 3.65 3.32 -4.44
N TRP A 15 2.62 3.05 -3.67
CA TRP A 15 1.28 3.61 -3.89
C TRP A 15 1.06 4.78 -2.93
N THR A 16 0.43 5.82 -3.45
CA THR A 16 -0.10 6.90 -2.61
C THR A 16 -1.48 6.48 -2.10
N THR A 17 -2.00 7.21 -1.12
CA THR A 17 -3.38 7.00 -0.65
C THR A 17 -4.38 7.20 -1.78
N ILE A 18 -4.09 8.10 -2.71
CA ILE A 18 -4.94 8.36 -3.88
C ILE A 18 -4.97 7.14 -4.80
N GLU A 19 -3.84 6.51 -5.02
CA GLU A 19 -3.77 5.30 -5.86
C GLU A 19 -4.55 4.15 -5.24
N LEU A 20 -4.44 3.94 -3.93
CA LEU A 20 -5.22 2.92 -3.24
C LEU A 20 -6.71 3.23 -3.31
N THR A 21 -7.09 4.49 -3.10
CA THR A 21 -8.47 4.95 -3.21
C THR A 21 -9.04 4.62 -4.59
N SER A 22 -8.27 4.87 -5.61
CA SER A 22 -8.67 4.58 -6.99
C SER A 22 -8.82 3.07 -7.23
N ALA A 23 -7.89 2.27 -6.72
CA ALA A 23 -7.93 0.81 -6.87
C ALA A 23 -9.14 0.20 -6.18
N LEU A 24 -9.49 0.71 -5.00
CA LEU A 24 -10.62 0.22 -4.23
C LEU A 24 -11.95 0.85 -4.64
N GLN A 25 -11.92 1.93 -5.41
CA GLN A 25 -13.09 2.72 -5.81
C GLN A 25 -13.89 3.16 -4.58
N CYS A 26 -13.19 3.71 -3.60
CA CYS A 26 -13.78 4.18 -2.35
C CYS A 26 -13.47 5.67 -2.16
N GLN A 27 -13.81 6.21 -1.00
CA GLN A 27 -13.55 7.61 -0.70
C GLN A 27 -12.17 7.78 -0.07
N LEU A 28 -11.46 8.83 -0.48
CA LEU A 28 -10.14 9.15 0.04
C LEU A 28 -10.16 9.36 1.55
N SER A 29 -11.19 10.01 2.08
CA SER A 29 -11.31 10.26 3.51
C SER A 29 -11.31 8.96 4.33
N TRP A 30 -11.87 7.88 3.79
CA TRP A 30 -11.88 6.59 4.45
C TRP A 30 -10.49 5.97 4.49
N VAL A 31 -9.76 6.05 3.37
CA VAL A 31 -8.38 5.56 3.30
C VAL A 31 -7.50 6.34 4.28
N GLU A 32 -7.65 7.64 4.33
CA GLU A 32 -6.91 8.48 5.27
C GLU A 32 -7.24 8.14 6.73
N ALA A 33 -8.50 7.82 7.01
CA ALA A 33 -8.92 7.41 8.36
C ALA A 33 -8.28 6.08 8.77
N MET A 34 -8.14 5.13 7.84
CA MET A 34 -7.44 3.87 8.11
C MET A 34 -5.95 4.10 8.36
N GLU A 35 -5.33 4.97 7.58
CA GLU A 35 -3.92 5.29 7.70
C GLU A 35 -3.60 5.94 9.04
N SER A 36 -4.48 6.82 9.51
CA SER A 36 -4.29 7.54 10.78
C SER A 36 -4.73 6.74 12.01
N GLY A 37 -5.38 5.59 11.81
CA GLY A 37 -5.85 4.75 12.91
C GLY A 37 -7.22 5.11 13.43
N HIS A 38 -7.93 6.06 12.81
CA HIS A 38 -9.28 6.47 13.23
C HIS A 38 -10.35 5.43 12.87
N THR A 39 -10.08 4.60 11.88
CA THR A 39 -11.00 3.57 11.41
C THR A 39 -10.24 2.26 11.29
N ALA A 40 -10.89 1.16 11.70
CA ALA A 40 -10.30 -0.17 11.59
C ALA A 40 -10.14 -0.56 10.12
N ILE A 41 -9.06 -1.27 9.83
CA ILE A 41 -8.81 -1.82 8.50
C ILE A 41 -9.65 -3.09 8.35
N PRO A 42 -10.49 -3.20 7.31
CA PRO A 42 -11.34 -4.37 7.13
C PRO A 42 -10.56 -5.67 7.04
N GLU A 43 -11.16 -6.75 7.53
CA GLU A 43 -10.54 -8.07 7.57
C GLU A 43 -10.29 -8.67 6.19
N ASP A 44 -11.08 -8.27 5.21
CA ASP A 44 -10.90 -8.73 3.82
C ASP A 44 -9.85 -7.90 3.08
N LEU A 45 -9.69 -6.64 3.44
CA LEU A 45 -8.71 -5.77 2.82
C LEU A 45 -7.30 -6.09 3.31
N ALA A 46 -7.13 -6.32 4.61
CA ALA A 46 -5.82 -6.52 5.23
C ALA A 46 -5.03 -7.67 4.60
N PRO A 47 -5.59 -8.90 4.44
CA PRO A 47 -4.83 -9.99 3.83
C PRO A 47 -4.47 -9.73 2.37
N TRP A 48 -5.38 -9.10 1.63
CA TRP A 48 -5.13 -8.77 0.22
C TRP A 48 -3.97 -7.79 0.08
N LEU A 49 -4.00 -6.72 0.86
CA LEU A 49 -2.97 -5.70 0.81
C LEU A 49 -1.62 -6.23 1.29
N ASP A 50 -1.63 -7.02 2.37
CA ASP A 50 -0.40 -7.62 2.90
C ASP A 50 0.22 -8.57 1.90
N ARG A 51 -0.59 -9.41 1.26
CA ARG A 51 -0.11 -10.34 0.24
C ARG A 51 0.51 -9.61 -0.94
N LEU A 52 -0.16 -8.54 -1.40
CA LEU A 52 0.32 -7.76 -2.52
C LEU A 52 1.66 -7.09 -2.18
N ALA A 53 1.77 -6.52 -0.98
CA ALA A 53 2.99 -5.89 -0.52
C ALA A 53 4.13 -6.91 -0.40
N ARG A 54 3.86 -8.10 0.15
CA ARG A 54 4.87 -9.16 0.27
C ARG A 54 5.36 -9.64 -1.09
N CYS A 55 4.48 -9.77 -2.05
CA CYS A 55 4.88 -10.14 -3.41
C CYS A 55 5.81 -9.09 -4.00
N HIS A 56 5.50 -7.83 -3.78
CA HIS A 56 6.33 -6.73 -4.28
C HIS A 56 7.68 -6.67 -3.55
N GLU A 57 7.67 -6.90 -2.25
CA GLU A 57 8.90 -6.93 -1.43
C GLU A 57 9.83 -8.06 -1.86
N THR A 58 9.23 -9.24 -2.16
CA THR A 58 9.97 -10.42 -2.60
C THR A 58 10.51 -10.24 -4.02
N ALA A 59 9.73 -9.61 -4.90
CA ALA A 59 10.11 -9.34 -6.29
C ALA A 59 10.67 -7.92 -6.40
N ALA A 60 11.72 -7.64 -5.65
CA ALA A 60 12.32 -6.32 -5.59
C ALA A 60 12.74 -5.80 -6.98
N VAL A 61 12.60 -4.50 -7.17
CA VAL A 61 12.97 -3.86 -8.42
C VAL A 61 14.46 -4.07 -8.69
N PRO A 62 14.85 -4.53 -9.90
CA PRO A 62 16.27 -4.68 -10.24
C PRO A 62 17.00 -3.36 -10.10
N THR A 63 18.16 -3.39 -9.45
CA THR A 63 18.96 -2.18 -9.22
C THR A 63 19.97 -1.89 -10.33
N SER A 64 20.18 -2.87 -11.22
CA SER A 64 21.15 -2.74 -12.31
C SER A 64 20.77 -1.66 -13.32
N TYR A 65 19.51 -1.21 -13.31
CA TYR A 65 19.04 -0.18 -14.24
C TYR A 65 19.15 1.23 -13.68
N ARG A 66 19.63 1.39 -12.47
CA ARG A 66 19.74 2.71 -11.86
C ARG A 66 20.67 3.58 -12.68
N GLY A 67 20.18 4.77 -13.06
CA GLY A 67 20.95 5.72 -13.84
C GLY A 67 20.87 5.55 -15.35
N LEU A 68 20.32 4.44 -15.85
CA LEU A 68 20.26 4.20 -17.29
C LEU A 68 19.15 4.99 -17.99
N ALA A 69 18.15 5.42 -17.24
CA ALA A 69 16.99 6.13 -17.79
C ALA A 69 17.18 7.65 -17.84
N ARG A 70 18.40 8.11 -17.77
CA ARG A 70 18.71 9.53 -17.72
C ARG A 70 19.24 10.08 -19.01
#